data_e926f7a1e8a4515f603d02df7186863e
#
_entry.id   e926f7a1e8a4515f603d02df7186863e
#
_cell.length_a   1.000
_cell.length_b   1.000
_cell.length_c   1.000
_cell.angle_alpha   90.00
_cell.angle_beta   90.00
_cell.angle_gamma   90.00
#
_symmetry.space_group_name_H-M   'P 1'
#
loop_
_entity.id
_entity.type
_entity.pdbx_description
1 polymer ?
#
loop_
_entity_poly.entity_id
_entity_poly.type
_entity_poly.pdbx_seq_one_letter_code
_entity_poly.pdbx_strand_id
1 'polypeptide(L)'
;MSMRELLAAAARESLPLVALAAPAPAAIAGFARAARDAEAPLLLMRPSGADEKGPEEAREDGAFADAAFRAAGDLRFFGPVALLKDPPRAGSALPDPQRVQAEIDAGFTGVSLSAADTQQDARNAALTASAVCQMELGLEIVPLGGAKAAAELARQLRSRGAPPSAVRITGMEEEAEGLAAELGGTALSSATESLAPDLARKGVRQLTASGPFLRALRRAAPPAVWDALQAWADEKGATLEQSAAHHQRLLRGLDPAVQERLEALCCYEALDLYRKAGVRGTSRKLIAAVAALHEGEG
;
A
#
# COMPACT_ATOMS: atom_id res chain seq x y z
N MET A 1 13.42 -3.10 6.10
CA MET A 1 12.40 -3.58 7.05
C MET A 1 11.23 -4.06 6.23
N SER A 2 10.77 -5.27 6.45
CA SER A 2 9.65 -5.84 5.68
C SER A 2 8.31 -5.27 6.15
N MET A 3 7.29 -5.32 5.29
CA MET A 3 5.95 -4.92 5.68
C MET A 3 5.35 -5.83 6.75
N ARG A 4 5.75 -7.12 6.77
CA ARG A 4 5.38 -8.08 7.82
C ARG A 4 5.84 -7.62 9.21
N GLU A 5 7.12 -7.25 9.33
CA GLU A 5 7.69 -6.75 10.59
C GLU A 5 7.02 -5.45 11.04
N LEU A 6 6.78 -4.53 10.10
CA LEU A 6 6.10 -3.26 10.40
C LEU A 6 4.68 -3.47 10.91
N LEU A 7 3.91 -4.37 10.28
CA LEU A 7 2.55 -4.69 10.73
C LEU A 7 2.55 -5.37 12.09
N ALA A 8 3.47 -6.29 12.34
CA ALA A 8 3.61 -6.95 13.65
C ALA A 8 3.97 -5.93 14.75
N ALA A 9 4.94 -5.05 14.50
CA ALA A 9 5.33 -3.99 15.41
C ALA A 9 4.16 -3.00 15.65
N ALA A 10 3.46 -2.60 14.60
CA ALA A 10 2.31 -1.71 14.69
C ALA A 10 1.16 -2.33 15.51
N ALA A 11 0.91 -3.63 15.35
CA ALA A 11 -0.08 -4.35 16.14
C ALA A 11 0.31 -4.40 17.62
N ARG A 12 1.58 -4.72 17.93
CA ARG A 12 2.13 -4.76 19.29
C ARG A 12 2.01 -3.42 20.01
N GLU A 13 2.38 -2.34 19.32
CA GLU A 13 2.38 -0.99 19.86
C GLU A 13 1.03 -0.27 19.72
N SER A 14 0.03 -0.92 19.13
CA SER A 14 -1.27 -0.32 18.79
C SER A 14 -1.15 0.95 17.95
N LEU A 15 -0.15 1.00 17.06
CA LEU A 15 0.11 2.15 16.20
C LEU A 15 -0.55 1.96 14.82
N PRO A 16 -1.10 3.03 14.24
CA PRO A 16 -1.54 2.99 12.84
C PRO A 16 -0.35 3.14 11.89
N LEU A 17 -0.50 2.55 10.71
CA LEU A 17 0.38 2.74 9.56
C LEU A 17 -0.42 3.42 8.44
N VAL A 18 0.22 4.30 7.67
CA VAL A 18 -0.40 4.97 6.53
C VAL A 18 0.44 4.73 5.28
N ALA A 19 -0.11 3.95 4.35
CA ALA A 19 0.45 3.76 3.02
C ALA A 19 -0.15 4.79 2.05
N LEU A 20 0.69 5.56 1.36
CA LEU A 20 0.28 6.62 0.45
C LEU A 20 0.41 6.15 -1.00
N ALA A 21 -0.67 6.21 -1.75
CA ALA A 21 -0.65 5.91 -3.18
C ALA A 21 0.12 7.00 -3.94
N ALA A 22 1.21 6.62 -4.60
CA ALA A 22 2.14 7.52 -5.25
C ALA A 22 2.34 7.18 -6.73
N PRO A 23 1.40 7.55 -7.63
CA PRO A 23 1.49 7.22 -9.05
C PRO A 23 2.52 8.05 -9.83
N ALA A 24 3.16 9.05 -9.23
CA ALA A 24 4.11 9.95 -9.90
C ALA A 24 5.34 10.24 -9.03
N PRO A 25 6.54 10.48 -9.62
CA PRO A 25 7.76 10.79 -8.88
C PRO A 25 7.64 12.00 -7.94
N ALA A 26 6.95 13.06 -8.34
CA ALA A 26 6.69 14.22 -7.49
C ALA A 26 5.89 13.87 -6.23
N ALA A 27 4.95 12.90 -6.33
CA ALA A 27 4.23 12.40 -5.17
C ALA A 27 5.16 11.63 -4.21
N ILE A 28 6.04 10.79 -4.75
CA ILE A 28 7.04 10.05 -3.98
C ILE A 28 7.92 11.01 -3.18
N ALA A 29 8.48 12.04 -3.83
CA ALA A 29 9.33 13.03 -3.19
C ALA A 29 8.58 13.82 -2.10
N GLY A 30 7.36 14.27 -2.38
CA GLY A 30 6.52 14.98 -1.42
C GLY A 30 6.17 14.11 -0.19
N PHE A 31 5.82 12.86 -0.39
CA PHE A 31 5.50 11.94 0.68
C PHE A 31 6.72 11.55 1.52
N ALA A 32 7.89 11.37 0.89
CA ALA A 32 9.14 11.14 1.61
C ALA A 32 9.51 12.33 2.52
N ARG A 33 9.32 13.56 2.02
CA ARG A 33 9.51 14.79 2.81
C ARG A 33 8.53 14.83 3.99
N ALA A 34 7.25 14.52 3.76
CA ALA A 34 6.25 14.46 4.83
C ALA A 34 6.58 13.42 5.89
N ALA A 35 7.03 12.23 5.49
CA ALA A 35 7.42 11.17 6.43
C ALA A 35 8.61 11.59 7.30
N ARG A 36 9.63 12.24 6.70
CA ARG A 36 10.76 12.81 7.43
C ARG A 36 10.31 13.86 8.44
N ASP A 37 9.52 14.83 8.00
CA ASP A 37 9.12 15.98 8.83
C ASP A 37 8.12 15.58 9.94
N ALA A 38 7.38 14.49 9.72
CA ALA A 38 6.49 13.90 10.72
C ALA A 38 7.18 12.86 11.62
N GLU A 39 8.42 12.47 11.37
CA GLU A 39 9.07 11.30 11.98
C GLU A 39 8.17 10.04 11.90
N ALA A 40 7.50 9.86 10.75
CA ALA A 40 6.59 8.76 10.46
C ALA A 40 7.26 7.74 9.53
N PRO A 41 6.82 6.47 9.49
CA PRO A 41 7.30 5.53 8.48
C PRO A 41 6.89 5.97 7.09
N LEU A 42 7.76 5.75 6.09
CA LEU A 42 7.47 5.99 4.68
C LEU A 42 6.92 4.71 4.06
N LEU A 43 5.62 4.62 3.96
CA LEU A 43 4.96 3.52 3.26
C LEU A 43 4.36 4.07 1.97
N LEU A 44 4.85 3.57 0.85
CA LEU A 44 4.40 3.98 -0.47
C LEU A 44 3.73 2.81 -1.18
N MET A 45 2.58 3.07 -1.77
CA MET A 45 1.87 2.12 -2.61
C MET A 45 1.92 2.58 -4.06
N ARG A 46 2.40 1.71 -4.94
CA ARG A 46 2.29 1.90 -6.37
C ARG A 46 0.92 1.43 -6.83
N PRO A 47 0.06 2.31 -7.35
CA PRO A 47 -1.19 1.88 -7.96
C PRO A 47 -0.91 1.06 -9.22
N SER A 48 -1.61 -0.05 -9.42
CA SER A 48 -1.53 -0.82 -10.66
C SER A 48 -2.30 -0.12 -11.77
N GLY A 49 -1.67 0.06 -12.93
CA GLY A 49 -2.34 0.51 -14.14
C GLY A 49 -3.29 -0.57 -14.68
N ALA A 50 -4.38 -0.15 -15.34
CA ALA A 50 -5.40 -1.08 -15.84
C ALA A 50 -4.87 -2.04 -16.92
N ASP A 51 -3.88 -1.60 -17.70
CA ASP A 51 -3.35 -2.32 -18.87
C ASP A 51 -1.89 -2.76 -18.69
N GLU A 52 -1.28 -2.54 -17.51
CA GLU A 52 0.11 -2.91 -17.26
C GLU A 52 0.28 -4.42 -17.20
N LYS A 53 1.17 -4.97 -18.02
CA LYS A 53 1.49 -6.40 -18.04
C LYS A 53 2.94 -6.65 -18.47
N GLY A 54 3.53 -7.68 -17.88
CA GLY A 54 4.83 -8.23 -18.33
C GLY A 54 6.02 -7.27 -18.15
N PRO A 55 6.93 -7.18 -19.14
CA PRO A 55 8.20 -6.45 -18.98
C PRO A 55 8.03 -4.94 -18.73
N GLU A 56 6.96 -4.32 -19.23
CA GLU A 56 6.70 -2.90 -18.99
C GLU A 56 6.31 -2.65 -17.53
N GLU A 57 5.48 -3.50 -16.98
CA GLU A 57 5.09 -3.45 -15.57
C GLU A 57 6.30 -3.59 -14.64
N ALA A 58 7.16 -4.59 -14.88
CA ALA A 58 8.39 -4.80 -14.10
C ALA A 58 9.34 -3.61 -14.16
N ARG A 59 9.47 -2.97 -15.34
CA ARG A 59 10.29 -1.76 -15.49
C ARG A 59 9.72 -0.57 -14.69
N GLU A 60 8.42 -0.38 -14.70
CA GLU A 60 7.77 0.68 -13.93
C GLU A 60 7.83 0.40 -12.42
N ASP A 61 7.76 -0.86 -12.00
CA ASP A 61 7.98 -1.26 -10.61
C ASP A 61 9.39 -0.91 -10.14
N GLY A 62 10.41 -1.26 -10.92
CA GLY A 62 11.79 -0.88 -10.64
C GLY A 62 12.00 0.62 -10.58
N ALA A 63 11.44 1.36 -11.54
CA ALA A 63 11.54 2.83 -11.55
C ALA A 63 10.85 3.49 -10.34
N PHE A 64 9.74 2.92 -9.88
CA PHE A 64 9.05 3.37 -8.67
C PHE A 64 9.92 3.14 -7.42
N ALA A 65 10.46 1.95 -7.26
CA ALA A 65 11.30 1.61 -6.12
C ALA A 65 12.57 2.46 -6.07
N ASP A 66 13.25 2.63 -7.21
CA ASP A 66 14.42 3.50 -7.35
C ASP A 66 14.10 4.95 -6.96
N ALA A 67 12.96 5.47 -7.40
CA ALA A 67 12.52 6.82 -7.04
C ALA A 67 12.26 6.96 -5.53
N ALA A 68 11.63 5.95 -4.92
CA ALA A 68 11.35 5.94 -3.49
C ALA A 68 12.61 5.90 -2.64
N PHE A 69 13.54 4.99 -2.95
CA PHE A 69 14.82 4.89 -2.22
C PHE A 69 15.72 6.09 -2.44
N ARG A 70 15.74 6.65 -3.65
CA ARG A 70 16.47 7.89 -3.94
C ARG A 70 15.90 9.06 -3.13
N ALA A 71 14.58 9.26 -3.13
CA ALA A 71 13.95 10.32 -2.35
C ALA A 71 14.24 10.18 -0.84
N ALA A 72 14.19 8.96 -0.31
CA ALA A 72 14.56 8.70 1.07
C ALA A 72 16.04 9.01 1.35
N GLY A 73 16.95 8.60 0.46
CA GLY A 73 18.39 8.86 0.56
C GLY A 73 18.73 10.34 0.49
N ASP A 74 18.20 11.07 -0.46
CA ASP A 74 18.44 12.52 -0.65
C ASP A 74 17.98 13.32 0.57
N LEU A 75 16.89 12.88 1.19
CA LEU A 75 16.35 13.50 2.40
C LEU A 75 17.04 13.03 3.68
N ARG A 76 18.00 12.10 3.60
CA ARG A 76 18.60 11.43 4.77
C ARG A 76 17.51 10.89 5.71
N PHE A 77 16.54 10.23 5.16
CA PHE A 77 15.46 9.63 5.92
C PHE A 77 15.94 8.34 6.60
N PHE A 78 15.87 8.28 7.93
CA PHE A 78 16.32 7.14 8.74
C PHE A 78 15.16 6.31 9.32
N GLY A 79 13.94 6.64 8.93
CA GLY A 79 12.75 5.90 9.35
C GLY A 79 12.54 4.62 8.52
N PRO A 80 11.57 3.77 8.90
CA PRO A 80 11.19 2.61 8.12
C PRO A 80 10.66 3.00 6.74
N VAL A 81 11.12 2.28 5.70
CA VAL A 81 10.61 2.40 4.32
C VAL A 81 10.00 1.07 3.95
N ALA A 82 8.77 1.08 3.45
CA ALA A 82 8.12 -0.09 2.87
C ALA A 82 7.41 0.28 1.57
N LEU A 83 7.55 -0.59 0.58
CA LEU A 83 6.93 -0.45 -0.73
C LEU A 83 5.87 -1.53 -0.92
N LEU A 84 4.71 -1.10 -1.36
CA LEU A 84 3.54 -1.92 -1.62
C LEU A 84 3.09 -1.71 -3.06
N LYS A 85 2.46 -2.71 -3.63
CA LYS A 85 1.78 -2.58 -4.91
C LYS A 85 0.31 -2.91 -4.75
N ASP A 86 -0.55 -2.09 -5.33
CA ASP A 86 -1.97 -2.38 -5.33
C ASP A 86 -2.24 -3.56 -6.28
N PRO A 87 -3.06 -4.55 -5.88
CA PRO A 87 -3.35 -5.68 -6.75
C PRO A 87 -4.14 -5.20 -7.98
N PRO A 88 -3.98 -5.89 -9.11
CA PRO A 88 -4.81 -5.64 -10.27
C PRO A 88 -6.29 -5.84 -9.93
N ARG A 89 -7.16 -5.18 -10.68
CA ARG A 89 -8.63 -5.26 -10.48
C ARG A 89 -9.15 -6.69 -10.46
N ALA A 90 -10.26 -6.84 -9.73
CA ALA A 90 -11.11 -8.02 -9.77
C ALA A 90 -11.37 -8.49 -11.21
N GLY A 91 -11.12 -9.77 -11.48
CA GLY A 91 -11.28 -10.39 -12.82
C GLY A 91 -9.97 -10.57 -13.59
N SER A 92 -8.84 -9.99 -13.15
CA SER A 92 -7.54 -10.41 -13.64
C SER A 92 -7.13 -11.73 -12.96
N ALA A 93 -6.50 -12.62 -13.74
CA ALA A 93 -5.94 -13.85 -13.21
C ALA A 93 -5.10 -13.55 -11.96
N LEU A 94 -5.10 -14.48 -11.00
CA LEU A 94 -4.22 -14.44 -9.84
C LEU A 94 -2.80 -14.08 -10.26
N PRO A 95 -2.07 -13.28 -9.49
CA PRO A 95 -0.72 -12.91 -9.86
C PRO A 95 0.11 -14.15 -10.11
N ASP A 96 0.71 -14.21 -11.29
CA ASP A 96 1.69 -15.19 -11.65
C ASP A 96 2.85 -15.15 -10.63
N PRO A 97 3.34 -16.28 -10.12
CA PRO A 97 4.51 -16.32 -9.26
C PRO A 97 5.72 -15.55 -9.84
N GLN A 98 5.89 -15.55 -11.17
CA GLN A 98 6.94 -14.77 -11.84
C GLN A 98 6.75 -13.26 -11.67
N ARG A 99 5.51 -12.78 -11.69
CA ARG A 99 5.19 -11.38 -11.44
C ARG A 99 5.51 -10.98 -10.00
N VAL A 100 5.12 -11.80 -9.04
CA VAL A 100 5.43 -11.54 -7.63
C VAL A 100 6.94 -11.54 -7.39
N GLN A 101 7.69 -12.47 -8.03
CA GLN A 101 9.15 -12.45 -7.97
C GLN A 101 9.72 -11.15 -8.53
N ALA A 102 9.20 -10.68 -9.67
CA ALA A 102 9.64 -9.40 -10.25
C ALA A 102 9.35 -8.20 -9.33
N GLU A 103 8.22 -8.18 -8.61
CA GLU A 103 7.92 -7.17 -7.60
C GLU A 103 8.95 -7.20 -6.45
N ILE A 104 9.29 -8.39 -5.97
CA ILE A 104 10.29 -8.59 -4.93
C ILE A 104 11.67 -8.13 -5.39
N ASP A 105 12.08 -8.54 -6.59
CA ASP A 105 13.36 -8.15 -7.19
C ASP A 105 13.45 -6.64 -7.42
N ALA A 106 12.33 -5.97 -7.66
CA ALA A 106 12.23 -4.52 -7.73
C ALA A 106 12.35 -3.82 -6.36
N GLY A 107 12.29 -4.55 -5.23
CA GLY A 107 12.45 -4.00 -3.89
C GLY A 107 11.14 -3.77 -3.12
N PHE A 108 10.02 -4.33 -3.58
CA PHE A 108 8.77 -4.29 -2.82
C PHE A 108 8.89 -5.18 -1.58
N THR A 109 8.42 -4.67 -0.46
CA THR A 109 8.51 -5.33 0.85
C THR A 109 7.17 -5.87 1.35
N GLY A 110 6.11 -5.61 0.59
CA GLY A 110 4.79 -6.15 0.80
C GLY A 110 4.10 -6.41 -0.54
N VAL A 111 3.41 -7.55 -0.62
CA VAL A 111 2.70 -8.00 -1.81
C VAL A 111 1.21 -8.08 -1.49
N SER A 112 0.38 -7.52 -2.35
CA SER A 112 -1.07 -7.60 -2.24
C SER A 112 -1.63 -8.59 -3.26
N LEU A 113 -2.41 -9.57 -2.79
CA LEU A 113 -3.06 -10.58 -3.61
C LEU A 113 -4.58 -10.38 -3.58
N SER A 114 -5.18 -10.17 -4.74
CA SER A 114 -6.64 -10.28 -4.88
C SER A 114 -7.02 -11.75 -5.00
N ALA A 115 -8.02 -12.18 -4.25
CA ALA A 115 -8.52 -13.54 -4.35
C ALA A 115 -10.05 -13.54 -4.36
N ALA A 116 -10.63 -14.26 -5.32
CA ALA A 116 -12.05 -14.57 -5.37
C ALA A 116 -12.37 -15.83 -4.54
N ASP A 117 -13.65 -16.06 -4.27
CA ASP A 117 -14.17 -17.09 -3.37
C ASP A 117 -14.05 -18.53 -3.87
N THR A 118 -13.29 -18.81 -4.92
CA THR A 118 -13.19 -20.16 -5.46
C THR A 118 -12.09 -20.97 -4.78
N GLN A 119 -12.32 -22.28 -4.60
CA GLN A 119 -11.29 -23.20 -4.08
C GLN A 119 -10.02 -23.22 -4.94
N GLN A 120 -10.17 -23.00 -6.24
CA GLN A 120 -9.04 -22.95 -7.16
C GLN A 120 -8.21 -21.69 -6.96
N ASP A 121 -8.86 -20.55 -6.75
CA ASP A 121 -8.19 -19.28 -6.48
C ASP A 121 -7.44 -19.33 -5.15
N ALA A 122 -8.02 -19.95 -4.13
CA ALA A 122 -7.35 -20.18 -2.85
C ALA A 122 -6.11 -21.10 -2.97
N ARG A 123 -6.15 -22.11 -3.86
CA ARG A 123 -4.99 -22.98 -4.11
C ARG A 123 -3.86 -22.23 -4.82
N ASN A 124 -4.20 -21.47 -5.86
CA ASN A 124 -3.22 -20.67 -6.62
C ASN A 124 -2.65 -19.55 -5.75
N ALA A 125 -3.50 -18.86 -4.98
CA ALA A 125 -3.07 -17.87 -4.02
C ALA A 125 -2.12 -18.44 -2.97
N ALA A 126 -2.34 -19.68 -2.52
CA ALA A 126 -1.48 -20.34 -1.54
C ALA A 126 -0.08 -20.62 -2.04
N LEU A 127 0.11 -20.95 -3.31
CA LEU A 127 1.46 -21.17 -3.89
C LEU A 127 2.24 -19.84 -3.89
N THR A 128 1.63 -18.77 -4.37
CA THR A 128 2.25 -17.45 -4.38
C THR A 128 2.47 -16.91 -2.97
N ALA A 129 1.47 -17.07 -2.09
CA ALA A 129 1.56 -16.65 -0.70
C ALA A 129 2.67 -17.39 0.06
N SER A 130 2.87 -18.68 -0.22
CA SER A 130 3.96 -19.47 0.37
C SER A 130 5.33 -18.89 0.01
N ALA A 131 5.54 -18.53 -1.26
CA ALA A 131 6.80 -17.91 -1.69
C ALA A 131 7.04 -16.55 -0.98
N VAL A 132 6.01 -15.70 -0.90
CA VAL A 132 6.08 -14.42 -0.20
C VAL A 132 6.43 -14.59 1.28
N CYS A 133 5.78 -15.55 1.95
CA CYS A 133 6.03 -15.84 3.38
C CYS A 133 7.42 -16.43 3.62
N GLN A 134 7.93 -17.28 2.72
CA GLN A 134 9.29 -17.83 2.81
C GLN A 134 10.37 -16.75 2.69
N MET A 135 10.09 -15.66 2.01
CA MET A 135 10.97 -14.50 1.90
C MET A 135 10.76 -13.47 3.03
N GLU A 136 9.96 -13.82 4.04
CA GLU A 136 9.64 -12.96 5.20
C GLU A 136 9.00 -11.62 4.84
N LEU A 137 8.38 -11.52 3.68
CA LEU A 137 7.71 -10.31 3.21
C LEU A 137 6.27 -10.23 3.74
N GLY A 138 5.73 -9.01 3.73
CA GLY A 138 4.32 -8.79 4.07
C GLY A 138 3.38 -9.30 2.99
N LEU A 139 2.39 -10.09 3.38
CA LEU A 139 1.33 -10.57 2.51
C LEU A 139 0.01 -9.91 2.91
N GLU A 140 -0.54 -9.09 2.01
CA GLU A 140 -1.88 -8.54 2.15
C GLU A 140 -2.86 -9.30 1.27
N ILE A 141 -3.99 -9.71 1.82
CA ILE A 141 -5.09 -10.28 1.05
C ILE A 141 -6.15 -9.21 0.80
N VAL A 142 -6.56 -9.09 -0.47
CA VAL A 142 -7.67 -8.24 -0.90
C VAL A 142 -8.81 -9.16 -1.32
N PRO A 143 -9.74 -9.48 -0.41
CA PRO A 143 -10.85 -10.37 -0.74
C PRO A 143 -11.81 -9.67 -1.69
N LEU A 144 -12.33 -10.42 -2.65
CA LEU A 144 -13.38 -9.96 -3.58
C LEU A 144 -14.79 -10.28 -3.09
N GLY A 145 -14.90 -11.00 -1.96
CA GLY A 145 -16.14 -11.31 -1.23
C GLY A 145 -16.22 -10.56 0.09
N GLY A 146 -17.29 -10.77 0.84
CA GLY A 146 -17.49 -10.16 2.16
C GLY A 146 -16.56 -10.71 3.25
N ALA A 147 -16.76 -10.25 4.50
CA ALA A 147 -15.92 -10.59 5.65
C ALA A 147 -15.76 -12.11 5.89
N LYS A 148 -16.83 -12.90 5.68
CA LYS A 148 -16.76 -14.36 5.80
C LYS A 148 -15.80 -15.01 4.80
N ALA A 149 -15.81 -14.53 3.56
CA ALA A 149 -14.90 -14.99 2.51
C ALA A 149 -13.45 -14.62 2.85
N ALA A 150 -13.22 -13.41 3.34
CA ALA A 150 -11.93 -12.95 3.82
C ALA A 150 -11.37 -13.84 4.95
N ALA A 151 -12.20 -14.15 5.95
CA ALA A 151 -11.82 -15.00 7.06
C ALA A 151 -11.50 -16.43 6.61
N GLU A 152 -12.34 -17.01 5.75
CA GLU A 152 -12.13 -18.36 5.21
C GLU A 152 -10.84 -18.45 4.41
N LEU A 153 -10.59 -17.48 3.50
CA LEU A 153 -9.35 -17.44 2.73
C LEU A 153 -8.13 -17.33 3.63
N ALA A 154 -8.15 -16.42 4.60
CA ALA A 154 -7.04 -16.27 5.54
C ALA A 154 -6.79 -17.54 6.35
N ARG A 155 -7.84 -18.27 6.75
CA ARG A 155 -7.75 -19.55 7.45
C ARG A 155 -7.12 -20.63 6.55
N GLN A 156 -7.56 -20.71 5.30
CA GLN A 156 -7.00 -21.66 4.32
C GLN A 156 -5.51 -21.39 4.04
N LEU A 157 -5.11 -20.12 3.93
CA LEU A 157 -3.70 -19.75 3.75
C LEU A 157 -2.85 -20.12 4.96
N ARG A 158 -3.35 -19.86 6.17
CA ARG A 158 -2.67 -20.28 7.42
C ARG A 158 -2.48 -21.80 7.50
N SER A 159 -3.51 -22.59 7.18
CA SER A 159 -3.42 -24.05 7.21
C SER A 159 -2.40 -24.61 6.22
N ARG A 160 -1.97 -23.81 5.26
CA ARG A 160 -0.94 -24.14 4.25
C ARG A 160 0.42 -23.50 4.56
N GLY A 161 0.60 -22.93 5.74
CA GLY A 161 1.86 -22.30 6.14
C GLY A 161 2.14 -20.93 5.52
N ALA A 162 1.11 -20.27 4.97
CA ALA A 162 1.23 -18.96 4.35
C ALA A 162 0.29 -17.93 5.02
N PRO A 163 0.50 -17.60 6.31
CA PRO A 163 -0.37 -16.69 7.03
C PRO A 163 -0.30 -15.27 6.44
N PRO A 164 -1.44 -14.63 6.11
CA PRO A 164 -1.42 -13.25 5.69
C PRO A 164 -0.99 -12.32 6.84
N SER A 165 -0.25 -11.28 6.51
CA SER A 165 0.14 -10.21 7.44
C SER A 165 -0.97 -9.19 7.62
N ALA A 166 -1.76 -8.98 6.55
CA ALA A 166 -2.93 -8.09 6.56
C ALA A 166 -4.07 -8.63 5.70
N VAL A 167 -5.28 -8.22 6.04
CA VAL A 167 -6.49 -8.43 5.23
C VAL A 167 -7.15 -7.08 5.01
N ARG A 168 -7.41 -6.74 3.75
CA ARG A 168 -8.07 -5.49 3.37
C ARG A 168 -9.58 -5.60 3.58
N ILE A 169 -10.14 -4.63 4.28
CA ILE A 169 -11.57 -4.62 4.67
C ILE A 169 -12.33 -3.47 4.00
N THR A 170 -11.82 -2.89 2.93
CA THR A 170 -12.49 -1.78 2.25
C THR A 170 -13.94 -2.14 1.93
N GLY A 171 -14.88 -1.32 2.43
CA GLY A 171 -16.31 -1.58 2.34
C GLY A 171 -16.88 -2.58 3.36
N MET A 172 -16.07 -3.06 4.30
CA MET A 172 -16.43 -4.00 5.37
C MET A 172 -16.04 -3.47 6.75
N GLU A 173 -15.93 -2.17 6.91
CA GLU A 173 -15.43 -1.54 8.13
C GLU A 173 -16.32 -1.77 9.35
N GLU A 174 -17.61 -2.00 9.13
CA GLU A 174 -18.57 -2.32 10.21
C GLU A 174 -18.31 -3.70 10.82
N GLU A 175 -17.81 -4.65 10.02
CA GLU A 175 -17.50 -6.02 10.42
C GLU A 175 -16.07 -6.18 10.95
N ALA A 176 -15.28 -5.10 10.98
CA ALA A 176 -13.86 -5.14 11.30
C ALA A 176 -13.55 -5.78 12.66
N GLU A 177 -14.34 -5.50 13.69
CA GLU A 177 -14.13 -6.04 15.04
C GLU A 177 -14.30 -7.57 15.09
N GLY A 178 -15.37 -8.07 14.48
CA GLY A 178 -15.61 -9.50 14.38
C GLY A 178 -14.53 -10.21 13.57
N LEU A 179 -14.16 -9.60 12.44
CA LEU A 179 -13.12 -10.15 11.57
C LEU A 179 -11.74 -10.14 12.24
N ALA A 180 -11.39 -9.10 12.99
CA ALA A 180 -10.13 -9.05 13.74
C ALA A 180 -10.05 -10.15 14.79
N ALA A 181 -11.14 -10.41 15.50
CA ALA A 181 -11.23 -11.51 16.48
C ALA A 181 -11.06 -12.88 15.80
N GLU A 182 -11.71 -13.10 14.65
CA GLU A 182 -11.63 -14.37 13.90
C GLU A 182 -10.25 -14.59 13.27
N LEU A 183 -9.61 -13.53 12.81
CA LEU A 183 -8.31 -13.58 12.16
C LEU A 183 -7.11 -13.72 13.12
N GLY A 184 -7.29 -13.58 14.42
CA GLY A 184 -6.31 -13.90 15.45
C GLY A 184 -4.90 -13.36 15.18
N GLY A 185 -4.71 -12.04 15.28
CA GLY A 185 -3.39 -11.41 15.15
C GLY A 185 -3.00 -10.96 13.72
N THR A 186 -3.79 -11.28 12.70
CA THR A 186 -3.62 -10.68 11.36
C THR A 186 -4.12 -9.24 11.41
N ALA A 187 -3.32 -8.31 10.91
CA ALA A 187 -3.71 -6.91 10.83
C ALA A 187 -4.88 -6.70 9.84
N LEU A 188 -5.72 -5.72 10.11
CA LEU A 188 -6.68 -5.25 9.13
C LEU A 188 -6.12 -4.02 8.42
N SER A 189 -6.37 -3.92 7.11
CA SER A 189 -6.08 -2.73 6.30
C SER A 189 -7.37 -2.19 5.68
N SER A 190 -7.44 -0.87 5.46
CA SER A 190 -8.55 -0.26 4.75
C SER A 190 -8.07 0.81 3.79
N ALA A 191 -8.71 0.92 2.64
CA ALA A 191 -8.46 1.96 1.63
C ALA A 191 -9.37 3.18 1.86
N THR A 192 -9.55 3.59 3.11
CA THR A 192 -10.31 4.79 3.48
C THR A 192 -9.37 5.92 3.92
N GLU A 193 -9.74 7.15 3.60
CA GLU A 193 -9.00 8.34 4.06
C GLU A 193 -9.30 8.73 5.51
N SER A 194 -10.37 8.19 6.04
CA SER A 194 -10.81 8.47 7.40
C SER A 194 -10.46 7.31 8.32
N LEU A 195 -9.35 7.45 9.05
CA LEU A 195 -9.20 6.72 10.29
C LEU A 195 -10.15 7.34 11.29
N ALA A 196 -11.40 6.91 11.28
CA ALA A 196 -12.19 7.09 12.47
C ALA A 196 -11.40 6.43 13.63
N PRO A 197 -11.23 7.10 14.78
CA PRO A 197 -10.58 6.50 15.95
C PRO A 197 -11.11 5.10 16.29
N ASP A 198 -12.32 4.81 15.86
CA ASP A 198 -12.99 3.53 15.98
C ASP A 198 -12.34 2.41 15.16
N LEU A 199 -11.85 2.69 13.95
CA LEU A 199 -11.20 1.66 13.12
C LEU A 199 -9.91 1.15 13.76
N ALA A 200 -9.10 2.03 14.34
CA ALA A 200 -7.90 1.62 15.06
C ALA A 200 -8.25 0.73 16.27
N ARG A 201 -9.32 1.05 17.01
CA ARG A 201 -9.83 0.20 18.10
C ARG A 201 -10.34 -1.15 17.62
N LYS A 202 -10.91 -1.21 16.43
CA LYS A 202 -11.37 -2.44 15.77
C LYS A 202 -10.26 -3.28 15.12
N GLY A 203 -9.00 -2.96 15.34
CA GLY A 203 -7.86 -3.75 14.84
C GLY A 203 -7.32 -3.33 13.48
N VAL A 204 -7.83 -2.26 12.87
CA VAL A 204 -7.25 -1.71 11.64
C VAL A 204 -5.90 -1.08 11.97
N ARG A 205 -4.84 -1.59 11.33
CA ARG A 205 -3.46 -1.16 11.56
C ARG A 205 -2.85 -0.45 10.37
N GLN A 206 -3.42 -0.63 9.17
CA GLN A 206 -2.94 0.03 7.96
C GLN A 206 -4.07 0.75 7.26
N LEU A 207 -3.79 1.99 6.87
CA LEU A 207 -4.59 2.76 5.93
C LEU A 207 -3.87 2.86 4.61
N THR A 208 -4.58 2.70 3.53
CA THR A 208 -4.11 3.02 2.19
C THR A 208 -4.88 4.24 1.69
N ALA A 209 -4.16 5.32 1.41
CA ALA A 209 -4.77 6.60 1.05
C ALA A 209 -4.25 7.10 -0.30
N SER A 210 -5.17 7.36 -1.21
CA SER A 210 -4.92 7.96 -2.52
C SER A 210 -5.29 9.45 -2.57
N GLY A 211 -6.21 9.87 -1.73
CA GLY A 211 -6.70 11.23 -1.71
C GLY A 211 -5.66 12.32 -1.54
N PRO A 212 -4.59 12.16 -0.73
CA PRO A 212 -3.53 13.15 -0.66
C PRO A 212 -2.92 13.48 -2.02
N PHE A 213 -2.63 12.46 -2.85
CA PHE A 213 -2.15 12.68 -4.20
C PHE A 213 -3.21 13.34 -5.09
N LEU A 214 -4.44 12.85 -5.09
CA LEU A 214 -5.49 13.37 -5.96
C LEU A 214 -5.84 14.82 -5.66
N ARG A 215 -5.91 15.20 -4.37
CA ARG A 215 -6.13 16.60 -3.97
C ARG A 215 -4.98 17.50 -4.37
N ALA A 216 -3.74 17.03 -4.20
CA ALA A 216 -2.55 17.76 -4.63
C ALA A 216 -2.53 17.94 -6.15
N LEU A 217 -2.81 16.88 -6.92
CA LEU A 217 -2.83 16.92 -8.37
C LEU A 217 -3.91 17.87 -8.90
N ARG A 218 -5.12 17.82 -8.36
CA ARG A 218 -6.21 18.72 -8.75
C ARG A 218 -5.88 20.19 -8.55
N ARG A 219 -5.05 20.52 -7.56
CA ARG A 219 -4.63 21.88 -7.23
C ARG A 219 -3.37 22.32 -7.98
N ALA A 220 -2.52 21.39 -8.38
CA ALA A 220 -1.23 21.67 -9.02
C ALA A 220 -1.33 21.66 -10.55
N ALA A 221 -2.00 20.65 -11.11
CA ALA A 221 -2.00 20.38 -12.54
C ALA A 221 -2.90 21.34 -13.33
N PRO A 222 -2.59 21.59 -14.60
CA PRO A 222 -3.50 22.26 -15.51
C PRO A 222 -4.84 21.51 -15.62
N PRO A 223 -5.98 22.21 -15.79
CA PRO A 223 -7.29 21.55 -15.91
C PRO A 223 -7.32 20.45 -16.96
N ALA A 224 -6.72 20.64 -18.12
CA ALA A 224 -6.68 19.65 -19.19
C ALA A 224 -6.06 18.30 -18.77
N VAL A 225 -5.11 18.29 -17.82
CA VAL A 225 -4.53 17.05 -17.28
C VAL A 225 -5.57 16.33 -16.43
N TRP A 226 -6.27 17.06 -15.57
CA TRP A 226 -7.33 16.48 -14.75
C TRP A 226 -8.47 15.91 -15.60
N ASP A 227 -8.90 16.68 -16.61
CA ASP A 227 -9.97 16.29 -17.53
C ASP A 227 -9.61 15.02 -18.31
N ALA A 228 -8.34 14.90 -18.74
CA ALA A 228 -7.85 13.69 -19.42
C ALA A 228 -7.88 12.46 -18.50
N LEU A 229 -7.48 12.62 -17.24
CA LEU A 229 -7.54 11.54 -16.25
C LEU A 229 -8.98 11.12 -15.95
N GLN A 230 -9.88 12.08 -15.78
CA GLN A 230 -11.29 11.82 -15.52
C GLN A 230 -11.95 11.12 -16.72
N ALA A 231 -11.75 11.61 -17.93
CA ALA A 231 -12.32 11.02 -19.15
C ALA A 231 -11.88 9.55 -19.33
N TRP A 232 -10.61 9.25 -19.10
CA TRP A 232 -10.12 7.88 -19.17
C TRP A 232 -10.72 7.00 -18.07
N ALA A 233 -10.79 7.51 -16.83
CA ALA A 233 -11.37 6.79 -15.72
C ALA A 233 -12.85 6.45 -15.99
N ASP A 234 -13.62 7.40 -16.53
CA ASP A 234 -15.03 7.22 -16.87
C ASP A 234 -15.20 6.21 -18.02
N GLU A 235 -14.37 6.31 -19.08
CA GLU A 235 -14.40 5.37 -20.22
C GLU A 235 -14.10 3.93 -19.79
N LYS A 236 -13.10 3.74 -18.94
CA LYS A 236 -12.65 2.42 -18.49
C LYS A 236 -13.38 1.91 -17.25
N GLY A 237 -14.28 2.71 -16.66
CA GLY A 237 -14.87 2.41 -15.35
C GLY A 237 -13.78 2.22 -14.28
N ALA A 238 -12.69 2.99 -14.34
CA ALA A 238 -11.52 2.91 -13.49
C ALA A 238 -11.55 3.97 -12.39
N THR A 239 -10.68 3.84 -11.38
CA THR A 239 -10.49 4.92 -10.41
C THR A 239 -9.54 5.98 -10.96
N LEU A 240 -9.57 7.19 -10.37
CA LEU A 240 -8.63 8.25 -10.74
C LEU A 240 -7.18 7.89 -10.44
N GLU A 241 -6.92 7.08 -9.40
CA GLU A 241 -5.59 6.58 -9.09
C GLU A 241 -5.07 5.66 -10.19
N GLN A 242 -5.92 4.78 -10.70
CA GLN A 242 -5.57 3.88 -11.80
C GLN A 242 -5.37 4.67 -13.10
N SER A 243 -6.19 5.70 -13.33
CA SER A 243 -5.98 6.62 -14.43
C SER A 243 -4.64 7.35 -14.31
N ALA A 244 -4.30 7.84 -13.14
CA ALA A 244 -3.01 8.49 -12.90
C ALA A 244 -1.83 7.52 -13.09
N ALA A 245 -1.96 6.27 -12.65
CA ALA A 245 -0.98 5.22 -12.89
C ALA A 245 -0.82 4.92 -14.39
N HIS A 246 -1.92 4.86 -15.14
CA HIS A 246 -1.87 4.70 -16.60
C HIS A 246 -1.22 5.88 -17.31
N HIS A 247 -1.45 7.10 -16.84
CA HIS A 247 -0.95 8.34 -17.44
C HIS A 247 0.38 8.82 -16.83
N GLN A 248 1.22 7.93 -16.33
CA GLN A 248 2.51 8.32 -15.70
C GLN A 248 3.39 9.16 -16.62
N ARG A 249 3.40 8.88 -17.94
CA ARG A 249 4.18 9.66 -18.90
C ARG A 249 3.69 11.11 -18.97
N LEU A 250 2.37 11.32 -18.96
CA LEU A 250 1.78 12.67 -18.91
C LEU A 250 2.18 13.38 -17.61
N LEU A 251 2.10 12.70 -16.47
CA LEU A 251 2.45 13.27 -15.18
C LEU A 251 3.95 13.58 -15.04
N ARG A 252 4.82 12.75 -15.62
CA ARG A 252 6.28 13.02 -15.69
C ARG A 252 6.62 14.15 -16.64
N GLY A 253 5.81 14.38 -17.67
CA GLY A 253 5.97 15.44 -18.65
C GLY A 253 5.40 16.81 -18.24
N LEU A 254 4.87 16.94 -17.04
CA LEU A 254 4.41 18.23 -16.52
C LEU A 254 5.58 19.21 -16.40
N ASP A 255 5.27 20.48 -16.59
CA ASP A 255 6.23 21.58 -16.38
C ASP A 255 6.93 21.45 -15.02
N PRO A 256 8.25 21.70 -14.93
CA PRO A 256 8.99 21.58 -13.66
C PRO A 256 8.38 22.39 -12.52
N ALA A 257 7.84 23.57 -12.76
CA ALA A 257 7.18 24.38 -11.73
C ALA A 257 5.87 23.72 -11.24
N VAL A 258 5.15 23.02 -12.13
CA VAL A 258 3.96 22.23 -11.76
C VAL A 258 4.37 21.02 -10.94
N GLN A 259 5.46 20.33 -11.31
CA GLN A 259 5.98 19.19 -10.55
C GLN A 259 6.42 19.61 -9.14
N GLU A 260 7.15 20.71 -9.01
CA GLU A 260 7.57 21.25 -7.71
C GLU A 260 6.35 21.62 -6.84
N ARG A 261 5.35 22.25 -7.43
CA ARG A 261 4.09 22.58 -6.75
C ARG A 261 3.34 21.30 -6.32
N LEU A 262 3.30 20.28 -7.18
CA LEU A 262 2.68 18.99 -6.88
C LEU A 262 3.39 18.31 -5.71
N GLU A 263 4.72 18.29 -5.71
CA GLU A 263 5.54 17.75 -4.62
C GLU A 263 5.21 18.45 -3.28
N ALA A 264 5.21 19.79 -3.28
CA ALA A 264 4.92 20.57 -2.09
C ALA A 264 3.50 20.31 -1.56
N LEU A 265 2.52 20.21 -2.46
CA LEU A 265 1.14 19.92 -2.08
C LEU A 265 0.98 18.47 -1.59
N CYS A 266 1.64 17.48 -2.20
CA CYS A 266 1.68 16.10 -1.71
C CYS A 266 2.25 16.03 -0.29
N CYS A 267 3.33 16.76 -0.02
CA CYS A 267 3.90 16.85 1.32
C CYS A 267 2.88 17.43 2.32
N TYR A 268 2.23 18.54 1.97
CA TYR A 268 1.23 19.17 2.83
C TYR A 268 0.04 18.22 3.14
N GLU A 269 -0.53 17.61 2.12
CA GLU A 269 -1.68 16.70 2.25
C GLU A 269 -1.32 15.45 3.08
N ALA A 270 -0.11 14.91 2.90
CA ALA A 270 0.38 13.77 3.68
C ALA A 270 0.62 14.15 5.16
N LEU A 271 1.18 15.32 5.44
CA LEU A 271 1.37 15.81 6.81
C LEU A 271 0.03 15.97 7.55
N ASP A 272 -0.99 16.48 6.87
CA ASP A 272 -2.33 16.60 7.44
C ASP A 272 -2.93 15.23 7.75
N LEU A 273 -2.77 14.27 6.81
CA LEU A 273 -3.22 12.89 7.02
C LEU A 273 -2.46 12.22 8.17
N TYR A 274 -1.13 12.35 8.23
CA TYR A 274 -0.32 11.78 9.33
C TYR A 274 -0.72 12.34 10.69
N ARG A 275 -1.03 13.64 10.75
CA ARG A 275 -1.56 14.27 11.97
C ARG A 275 -2.90 13.66 12.37
N LYS A 276 -3.84 13.53 11.42
CA LYS A 276 -5.19 12.97 11.66
C LYS A 276 -5.13 11.49 12.06
N ALA A 277 -4.23 10.73 11.44
CA ALA A 277 -4.05 9.30 11.70
C ALA A 277 -3.22 9.02 12.97
N GLY A 278 -2.58 10.01 13.59
CA GLY A 278 -1.78 9.81 14.78
C GLY A 278 -0.45 9.09 14.53
N VAL A 279 0.09 9.14 13.31
CA VAL A 279 1.35 8.45 12.96
C VAL A 279 2.61 9.31 13.15
N ARG A 280 2.48 10.56 13.59
CA ARG A 280 3.63 11.43 13.84
C ARG A 280 4.47 10.91 15.01
N GLY A 281 5.80 10.91 14.85
CA GLY A 281 6.75 10.47 15.86
C GLY A 281 6.78 8.95 16.09
N THR A 282 6.16 8.15 15.18
CA THR A 282 6.05 6.70 15.39
C THR A 282 7.23 5.90 14.85
N SER A 283 8.07 6.45 13.96
CA SER A 283 9.20 5.74 13.35
C SER A 283 10.12 5.09 14.38
N ARG A 284 10.53 5.82 15.42
CA ARG A 284 11.42 5.29 16.45
C ARG A 284 10.80 4.16 17.25
N LYS A 285 9.50 4.29 17.58
CA LYS A 285 8.76 3.23 18.30
C LYS A 285 8.66 1.97 17.48
N LEU A 286 8.38 2.10 16.17
CA LEU A 286 8.31 0.95 15.27
C LEU A 286 9.66 0.26 15.11
N ILE A 287 10.75 1.02 14.95
CA ILE A 287 12.11 0.46 14.89
C ILE A 287 12.44 -0.32 16.18
N ALA A 288 12.16 0.26 17.34
CA ALA A 288 12.40 -0.40 18.62
C ALA A 288 11.54 -1.65 18.80
N ALA A 289 10.26 -1.60 18.37
CA ALA A 289 9.37 -2.74 18.45
C ALA A 289 9.78 -3.87 17.50
N VAL A 290 10.28 -3.56 16.30
CA VAL A 290 10.84 -4.57 15.38
C VAL A 290 12.11 -5.20 15.98
N ALA A 291 13.01 -4.41 16.53
CA ALA A 291 14.20 -4.95 17.21
C ALA A 291 13.81 -5.92 18.34
N ALA A 292 12.81 -5.56 19.14
CA ALA A 292 12.32 -6.41 20.22
C ALA A 292 11.58 -7.68 19.73
N LEU A 293 11.06 -7.72 18.50
CA LEU A 293 10.53 -8.95 17.91
C LEU A 293 11.66 -9.95 17.62
N HIS A 294 12.77 -9.48 17.05
CA HIS A 294 13.93 -10.32 16.76
C HIS A 294 14.64 -10.85 18.02
N GLU A 295 14.68 -10.05 19.11
CA GLU A 295 15.25 -10.49 20.38
C GLU A 295 14.40 -11.53 21.10
N GLY A 296 13.10 -11.57 20.85
CA GLY A 296 12.16 -12.52 21.49
C GLY A 296 12.06 -13.87 20.77
N GLU A 297 12.62 -14.01 19.59
CA GLU A 297 12.62 -15.26 18.79
C GLU A 297 13.90 -16.10 19.00
N GLY A 298 14.89 -15.62 19.79
CA GLY A 298 16.12 -16.32 20.20
C GLY A 298 15.97 -17.00 21.54
#